data_576b9a2675c647a1d5e5bcbc3072fb72
#
_entry.id   576b9a2675c647a1d5e5bcbc3072fb72
#
_cell.length_a   1.000
_cell.length_b   1.000
_cell.length_c   1.000
_cell.angle_alpha   90.00
_cell.angle_beta   90.00
_cell.angle_gamma   90.00
#
_symmetry.space_group_name_H-M   'P 1'
#
loop_
_entity.id
_entity.type
_entity.pdbx_description
1 polymer ?
#
loop_
_entity_poly.entity_id
_entity_poly.type
_entity_poly.pdbx_seq_one_letter_code
_entity_poly.pdbx_strand_id
1 'polypeptide(L)'
;MRSLRGLLLTVLQVGFIVCLIGTVDTHARNKKWTKLFNGHDLSGWRMAGKGNFTVEDGTLVSHGGMGMLWYETEKFRDFKLRIEWKVSQRCNNSGIFVRFPQKSDDPWYAVNHGYEIQIDDCDKQGPKYQTGSVYSFAPARKVASKPAGEWNLYEITVIGQHYVVELNGEKVTEFEGQRGEEGYIGLQNHDIVSRVFFKSVRIKRLHPGSS
;
A
#
# COMPACT_ATOMS: atom_id res chain seq x y z
N MET A 1 -73.33 -24.31 -52.48
CA MET A 1 -73.29 -22.85 -52.40
C MET A 1 -72.74 -22.43 -51.05
N ARG A 2 -71.74 -21.53 -51.02
CA ARG A 2 -71.07 -20.81 -49.91
C ARG A 2 -70.03 -21.58 -49.09
N SER A 3 -68.77 -21.34 -49.50
CA SER A 3 -67.52 -21.54 -48.84
C SER A 3 -67.41 -20.74 -47.53
N LEU A 4 -66.92 -21.34 -46.46
CA LEU A 4 -66.39 -20.61 -45.32
C LEU A 4 -64.89 -20.90 -45.24
N ARG A 5 -64.08 -19.87 -45.49
CA ARG A 5 -62.61 -19.84 -45.31
C ARG A 5 -62.31 -19.71 -43.83
N GLY A 6 -61.61 -20.69 -43.27
CA GLY A 6 -61.00 -20.58 -41.95
C GLY A 6 -59.76 -19.72 -41.97
N LEU A 7 -59.71 -18.69 -41.10
CA LEU A 7 -58.61 -17.82 -40.88
C LEU A 7 -57.69 -18.42 -39.79
N LEU A 8 -56.51 -18.86 -40.18
CA LEU A 8 -55.50 -19.32 -39.23
C LEU A 8 -54.83 -18.05 -38.60
N LEU A 9 -55.06 -17.83 -37.29
CA LEU A 9 -54.30 -16.86 -36.51
C LEU A 9 -52.99 -17.50 -36.03
N THR A 10 -51.88 -17.04 -36.57
CA THR A 10 -50.53 -17.37 -36.09
C THR A 10 -50.19 -16.45 -34.92
N VAL A 11 -50.14 -16.98 -33.72
CA VAL A 11 -49.67 -16.22 -32.53
C VAL A 11 -48.16 -16.27 -32.50
N LEU A 12 -47.51 -15.13 -32.73
CA LEU A 12 -46.09 -14.95 -32.59
C LEU A 12 -45.76 -14.77 -31.10
N GLN A 13 -45.18 -15.80 -30.48
CA GLN A 13 -44.62 -15.66 -29.12
C GLN A 13 -43.27 -14.95 -29.20
N VAL A 14 -43.22 -13.68 -28.80
CA VAL A 14 -41.98 -12.94 -28.57
C VAL A 14 -41.44 -13.35 -27.20
N GLY A 15 -40.43 -14.21 -27.22
CA GLY A 15 -39.69 -14.58 -26.00
C GLY A 15 -38.82 -13.41 -25.51
N PHE A 16 -39.19 -12.81 -24.40
CA PHE A 16 -38.31 -11.85 -23.68
C PHE A 16 -37.17 -12.62 -23.02
N ILE A 17 -35.98 -12.56 -23.61
CA ILE A 17 -34.76 -13.01 -22.93
C ILE A 17 -34.39 -11.91 -21.93
N VAL A 18 -34.70 -12.11 -20.65
CA VAL A 18 -34.20 -11.28 -19.56
C VAL A 18 -32.76 -11.69 -19.34
N CYS A 19 -31.82 -10.90 -19.90
CA CYS A 19 -30.41 -10.97 -19.52
C CYS A 19 -30.30 -10.51 -18.07
N LEU A 20 -30.18 -11.45 -17.12
CA LEU A 20 -29.75 -11.19 -15.76
C LEU A 20 -28.27 -10.77 -15.82
N ILE A 21 -28.00 -9.49 -16.00
CA ILE A 21 -26.69 -8.91 -15.76
C ILE A 21 -26.48 -8.97 -14.23
N GLY A 22 -25.80 -10.02 -13.80
CA GLY A 22 -25.36 -10.13 -12.41
C GLY A 22 -24.50 -8.92 -12.08
N THR A 23 -25.01 -8.01 -11.27
CA THR A 23 -24.21 -6.95 -10.67
C THR A 23 -23.17 -7.65 -9.78
N VAL A 24 -21.92 -7.73 -10.27
CA VAL A 24 -20.80 -8.19 -9.45
C VAL A 24 -20.73 -7.23 -8.27
N ASP A 25 -21.00 -7.74 -7.08
CA ASP A 25 -20.98 -6.96 -5.85
C ASP A 25 -19.55 -6.46 -5.59
N THR A 26 -19.26 -5.27 -6.08
CA THR A 26 -17.97 -4.59 -5.89
C THR A 26 -17.69 -4.31 -4.41
N HIS A 27 -18.73 -4.27 -3.56
CA HIS A 27 -18.61 -4.07 -2.11
C HIS A 27 -17.91 -5.24 -1.40
N ALA A 28 -18.09 -6.49 -1.88
CA ALA A 28 -17.43 -7.65 -1.25
C ALA A 28 -15.92 -7.71 -1.51
N ARG A 29 -15.44 -7.15 -2.64
CA ARG A 29 -14.00 -7.07 -2.97
C ARG A 29 -13.21 -6.19 -2.00
N ASN A 30 -13.85 -5.23 -1.35
CA ASN A 30 -13.20 -4.15 -0.61
C ASN A 30 -12.95 -4.43 0.88
N LYS A 31 -13.48 -5.53 1.41
CA LYS A 31 -13.24 -5.96 2.80
C LYS A 31 -12.03 -6.88 2.97
N LYS A 32 -11.43 -7.35 1.87
CA LYS A 32 -10.36 -8.35 1.89
C LYS A 32 -8.97 -7.70 1.80
N TRP A 33 -8.03 -8.21 2.59
CA TRP A 33 -6.62 -7.89 2.46
C TRP A 33 -6.04 -8.47 1.17
N THR A 34 -5.38 -7.63 0.38
CA THR A 34 -4.62 -8.01 -0.82
C THR A 34 -3.15 -8.04 -0.46
N LYS A 35 -2.45 -9.11 -0.81
CA LYS A 35 -0.99 -9.19 -0.70
C LYS A 35 -0.39 -8.40 -1.87
N LEU A 36 0.49 -7.44 -1.58
CA LEU A 36 1.30 -6.74 -2.59
C LEU A 36 2.63 -7.46 -2.82
N PHE A 37 3.16 -8.13 -1.81
CA PHE A 37 4.32 -9.02 -1.94
C PHE A 37 3.86 -10.48 -1.87
N ASN A 38 4.28 -11.29 -2.85
CA ASN A 38 3.87 -12.70 -2.99
C ASN A 38 4.71 -13.65 -2.12
N GLY A 39 5.88 -13.21 -1.61
CA GLY A 39 6.83 -14.02 -0.84
C GLY A 39 7.86 -14.77 -1.68
N HIS A 40 7.87 -14.63 -3.01
CA HIS A 40 8.71 -15.43 -3.89
C HIS A 40 9.61 -14.60 -4.83
N ASP A 41 9.08 -13.51 -5.36
CA ASP A 41 9.77 -12.66 -6.33
C ASP A 41 9.27 -11.20 -6.26
N LEU A 42 9.85 -10.34 -7.10
CA LEU A 42 9.51 -8.93 -7.20
C LEU A 42 8.39 -8.63 -8.21
N SER A 43 7.55 -9.60 -8.56
CA SER A 43 6.44 -9.40 -9.49
C SER A 43 5.51 -8.27 -9.02
N GLY A 44 5.27 -7.28 -9.88
CA GLY A 44 4.49 -6.08 -9.57
C GLY A 44 5.27 -4.97 -8.86
N TRP A 45 6.58 -5.19 -8.59
CA TRP A 45 7.47 -4.22 -7.97
C TRP A 45 8.56 -3.77 -8.93
N ARG A 46 9.01 -2.52 -8.79
CA ARG A 46 10.07 -1.93 -9.60
C ARG A 46 11.07 -1.18 -8.71
N MET A 47 12.35 -1.30 -9.02
CA MET A 47 13.41 -0.50 -8.38
C MET A 47 13.56 0.85 -9.05
N ALA A 48 13.79 1.88 -8.23
CA ALA A 48 14.31 3.18 -8.60
C ALA A 48 15.60 3.45 -7.82
N GLY A 49 16.57 4.09 -8.46
CA GLY A 49 17.87 4.39 -7.84
C GLY A 49 18.88 3.24 -7.94
N LYS A 50 19.98 3.38 -7.22
CA LYS A 50 21.16 2.48 -7.28
C LYS A 50 21.06 1.30 -6.31
N GLY A 51 20.21 1.40 -5.28
CA GLY A 51 19.98 0.31 -4.33
C GLY A 51 19.25 -0.87 -4.96
N ASN A 52 19.13 -1.94 -4.22
CA ASN A 52 18.48 -3.15 -4.66
C ASN A 52 17.66 -3.79 -3.52
N PHE A 53 16.72 -4.65 -3.89
CA PHE A 53 16.04 -5.57 -3.00
C PHE A 53 16.19 -6.99 -3.55
N THR A 54 16.46 -7.94 -2.66
CA THR A 54 16.41 -9.37 -2.97
C THR A 54 15.27 -10.03 -2.21
N VAL A 55 14.88 -11.22 -2.65
CA VAL A 55 13.98 -12.10 -1.89
C VAL A 55 14.80 -13.20 -1.24
N GLU A 56 14.87 -13.21 0.07
CA GLU A 56 15.60 -14.19 0.89
C GLU A 56 14.61 -14.84 1.87
N ASP A 57 14.41 -16.15 1.80
CA ASP A 57 13.50 -16.90 2.67
C ASP A 57 12.10 -16.28 2.80
N GLY A 58 11.52 -15.90 1.66
CA GLY A 58 10.18 -15.29 1.62
C GLY A 58 10.12 -13.84 2.14
N THR A 59 11.25 -13.17 2.24
CA THR A 59 11.39 -11.83 2.79
C THR A 59 12.08 -10.92 1.79
N LEU A 60 11.58 -9.71 1.59
CA LEU A 60 12.28 -8.64 0.87
C LEU A 60 13.42 -8.11 1.75
N VAL A 61 14.61 -7.99 1.20
CA VAL A 61 15.79 -7.50 1.92
C VAL A 61 16.44 -6.37 1.14
N SER A 62 16.65 -5.21 1.80
CA SER A 62 17.29 -4.05 1.19
C SER A 62 18.80 -4.18 1.13
N HIS A 63 19.43 -3.73 0.02
CA HIS A 63 20.88 -3.77 -0.21
C HIS A 63 21.37 -2.57 -1.02
N GLY A 64 22.63 -2.21 -0.85
CA GLY A 64 23.44 -1.54 -1.88
C GLY A 64 23.22 -0.05 -2.09
N GLY A 65 22.61 0.66 -1.18
CA GLY A 65 22.54 2.13 -1.21
C GLY A 65 21.17 2.71 -1.55
N MET A 66 21.15 4.02 -1.78
CA MET A 66 19.89 4.76 -1.97
C MET A 66 19.06 4.23 -3.13
N GLY A 67 17.80 3.91 -2.83
CA GLY A 67 16.84 3.42 -3.79
C GLY A 67 15.44 3.28 -3.19
N MET A 68 14.51 2.91 -4.03
CA MET A 68 13.13 2.64 -3.65
C MET A 68 12.61 1.45 -4.44
N LEU A 69 12.09 0.45 -3.74
CA LEU A 69 11.27 -0.60 -4.33
C LEU A 69 9.81 -0.17 -4.22
N TRP A 70 9.13 0.04 -5.34
CA TRP A 70 7.76 0.52 -5.32
C TRP A 70 6.82 -0.39 -6.12
N TYR A 71 5.57 -0.49 -5.63
CA TYR A 71 4.53 -1.32 -6.24
C TYR A 71 3.95 -0.58 -7.44
N GLU A 72 4.32 -1.01 -8.65
CA GLU A 72 4.03 -0.28 -9.90
C GLU A 72 2.69 -0.60 -10.54
N THR A 73 1.97 -1.62 -10.04
CA THR A 73 0.78 -2.15 -10.68
C THR A 73 -0.39 -1.16 -10.64
N GLU A 74 -0.56 -0.46 -9.52
CA GLU A 74 -1.68 0.46 -9.33
C GLU A 74 -1.42 1.52 -8.25
N LYS A 75 -2.24 2.56 -8.27
CA LYS A 75 -2.31 3.59 -7.22
C LYS A 75 -3.39 3.25 -6.21
N PHE A 76 -3.25 3.81 -5.02
CA PHE A 76 -4.20 3.64 -3.92
C PHE A 76 -4.67 5.00 -3.42
N ARG A 77 -6.00 5.14 -3.23
CA ARG A 77 -6.64 6.33 -2.67
C ARG A 77 -6.82 6.16 -1.15
N ASP A 78 -7.86 5.52 -0.70
CA ASP A 78 -8.13 5.27 0.71
C ASP A 78 -7.82 3.82 1.04
N PHE A 79 -7.00 3.61 2.06
CA PHE A 79 -6.52 2.26 2.37
C PHE A 79 -6.08 2.12 3.82
N LYS A 80 -6.02 0.86 4.26
CA LYS A 80 -5.20 0.43 5.40
C LYS A 80 -4.08 -0.46 4.87
N LEU A 81 -2.84 -0.14 5.20
CA LEU A 81 -1.63 -0.85 4.79
C LEU A 81 -1.03 -1.53 6.01
N ARG A 82 -0.73 -2.83 5.91
CA ARG A 82 0.00 -3.59 6.91
C ARG A 82 1.34 -4.02 6.37
N ILE A 83 2.40 -3.72 7.09
CA ILE A 83 3.76 -4.10 6.73
C ILE A 83 4.47 -4.67 7.96
N GLU A 84 4.92 -5.92 7.84
CA GLU A 84 5.81 -6.54 8.82
C GLU A 84 7.25 -6.31 8.40
N TRP A 85 8.02 -5.65 9.28
CA TRP A 85 9.41 -5.28 9.01
C TRP A 85 10.31 -5.52 10.23
N LYS A 86 11.61 -5.67 9.97
CA LYS A 86 12.66 -5.67 11.00
C LYS A 86 13.93 -5.06 10.44
N VAL A 87 14.77 -4.54 11.33
CA VAL A 87 16.12 -4.09 11.01
C VAL A 87 17.15 -5.09 11.53
N SER A 88 18.29 -5.24 10.86
CA SER A 88 19.38 -6.10 11.36
C SER A 88 20.15 -5.44 12.52
N GLN A 89 20.22 -4.13 12.54
CA GLN A 89 20.88 -3.32 13.57
C GLN A 89 20.03 -2.11 13.90
N ARG A 90 20.11 -1.61 15.14
CA ARG A 90 19.28 -0.51 15.63
C ARG A 90 19.29 0.73 14.76
N CYS A 91 20.45 1.07 14.18
CA CYS A 91 20.64 2.28 13.38
C CYS A 91 20.47 2.05 11.87
N ASN A 92 19.85 0.95 11.46
CA ASN A 92 19.46 0.80 10.07
C ASN A 92 18.28 1.70 9.73
N ASN A 93 18.37 2.37 8.59
CA ASN A 93 17.40 3.34 8.12
C ASN A 93 16.63 2.81 6.90
N SER A 94 15.34 3.05 6.90
CA SER A 94 14.41 2.77 5.81
C SER A 94 13.12 3.57 6.01
N GLY A 95 12.14 3.38 5.13
CA GLY A 95 10.84 4.01 5.24
C GLY A 95 9.81 3.36 4.33
N ILE A 96 8.53 3.65 4.59
CA ILE A 96 7.41 3.28 3.75
C ILE A 96 6.87 4.55 3.10
N PHE A 97 7.01 4.64 1.77
CA PHE A 97 6.42 5.73 0.99
C PHE A 97 4.97 5.45 0.64
N VAL A 98 4.14 6.47 0.76
CA VAL A 98 2.74 6.45 0.35
C VAL A 98 2.40 7.72 -0.42
N ARG A 99 1.40 7.62 -1.32
CA ARG A 99 0.81 8.78 -2.01
C ARG A 99 1.74 9.56 -2.94
N PHE A 100 2.87 9.00 -3.43
CA PHE A 100 3.62 9.64 -4.51
C PHE A 100 2.90 9.42 -5.86
N PRO A 101 2.64 10.50 -6.61
CA PRO A 101 1.60 10.46 -7.65
C PRO A 101 2.04 9.87 -8.98
N GLN A 102 3.34 9.78 -9.27
CA GLN A 102 3.86 9.35 -10.56
C GLN A 102 4.93 8.28 -10.42
N LYS A 103 5.09 7.49 -11.47
CA LYS A 103 6.22 6.57 -11.66
C LYS A 103 7.50 7.37 -11.87
N SER A 104 8.56 7.00 -11.18
CA SER A 104 9.86 7.67 -11.27
C SER A 104 11.00 6.69 -11.05
N ASP A 105 12.08 6.86 -11.78
CA ASP A 105 13.34 6.16 -11.54
C ASP A 105 14.25 6.93 -10.53
N ASP A 106 13.82 8.13 -10.12
CA ASP A 106 14.45 8.89 -9.04
C ASP A 106 13.86 8.48 -7.68
N PRO A 107 14.67 7.89 -6.77
CA PRO A 107 14.21 7.48 -5.45
C PRO A 107 13.78 8.66 -4.56
N TRP A 108 14.27 9.87 -4.82
CA TRP A 108 13.88 11.10 -4.12
C TRP A 108 12.49 11.61 -4.50
N TYR A 109 11.96 11.13 -5.64
CA TYR A 109 10.63 11.55 -6.07
C TYR A 109 9.54 11.28 -5.02
N ALA A 110 9.57 10.10 -4.40
CA ALA A 110 8.60 9.74 -3.37
C ALA A 110 8.75 10.59 -2.09
N VAL A 111 9.98 10.93 -1.69
CA VAL A 111 10.27 11.85 -0.57
C VAL A 111 9.65 13.23 -0.83
N ASN A 112 9.81 13.74 -2.05
CA ASN A 112 9.41 15.11 -2.42
C ASN A 112 7.91 15.23 -2.71
N HIS A 113 7.23 14.16 -3.15
CA HIS A 113 5.85 14.22 -3.66
C HIS A 113 4.86 13.30 -2.93
N GLY A 114 5.32 12.35 -2.14
CA GLY A 114 4.54 11.49 -1.27
C GLY A 114 4.79 11.79 0.21
N TYR A 115 4.49 10.86 1.08
CA TYR A 115 4.84 10.88 2.49
C TYR A 115 5.60 9.62 2.85
N GLU A 116 6.58 9.75 3.72
CA GLU A 116 7.38 8.65 4.23
C GLU A 116 7.02 8.38 5.69
N ILE A 117 6.66 7.14 6.00
CA ILE A 117 6.56 6.63 7.36
C ILE A 117 7.92 6.04 7.71
N GLN A 118 8.62 6.68 8.63
CA GLN A 118 10.03 6.46 8.91
C GLN A 118 10.32 5.17 9.67
N ILE A 119 11.48 4.58 9.35
CA ILE A 119 12.13 3.48 10.10
C ILE A 119 13.56 3.92 10.40
N ASP A 120 13.81 4.55 11.56
CA ASP A 120 15.13 4.91 12.06
C ASP A 120 15.06 5.17 13.57
N ASP A 121 15.63 4.25 14.37
CA ASP A 121 15.64 4.38 15.83
C ASP A 121 16.88 5.14 16.36
N CYS A 122 17.73 5.63 15.46
CA CYS A 122 18.98 6.32 15.79
C CYS A 122 19.05 7.77 15.33
N ASP A 123 18.03 8.27 14.62
CA ASP A 123 18.05 9.64 14.13
C ASP A 123 18.21 10.64 15.28
N LYS A 124 19.18 11.54 15.15
CA LYS A 124 19.50 12.57 16.14
C LYS A 124 18.88 13.93 15.83
N GLN A 125 18.20 14.05 14.69
CA GLN A 125 17.55 15.30 14.27
C GLN A 125 16.24 15.55 15.01
N GLY A 126 15.73 14.55 15.71
CA GLY A 126 14.55 14.67 16.58
C GLY A 126 13.34 13.84 16.14
N PRO A 127 12.22 13.94 16.85
CA PRO A 127 11.10 12.99 16.74
C PRO A 127 10.36 13.00 15.39
N LYS A 128 10.59 14.01 14.53
CA LYS A 128 10.07 14.04 13.15
C LYS A 128 10.84 13.13 12.17
N TYR A 129 11.95 12.56 12.60
CA TYR A 129 12.87 11.77 11.78
C TYR A 129 13.05 10.35 12.34
N GLN A 130 12.33 10.00 13.39
CA GLN A 130 12.42 8.71 14.06
C GLN A 130 11.31 7.75 13.60
N THR A 131 11.51 6.46 13.89
CA THR A 131 10.55 5.40 13.60
C THR A 131 9.13 5.77 14.03
N GLY A 132 8.20 5.64 13.09
CA GLY A 132 6.79 5.94 13.28
C GLY A 132 6.39 7.38 12.93
N SER A 133 7.33 8.29 12.71
CA SER A 133 7.02 9.66 12.24
C SER A 133 6.52 9.66 10.78
N VAL A 134 5.80 10.71 10.39
CA VAL A 134 5.72 11.12 9.00
C VAL A 134 6.91 12.03 8.75
N TYR A 135 7.93 11.51 8.08
CA TYR A 135 9.26 12.12 7.92
C TYR A 135 9.18 13.61 7.60
N SER A 136 9.84 14.44 8.40
CA SER A 136 9.86 15.90 8.36
C SER A 136 8.53 16.63 8.60
N PHE A 137 7.37 15.94 8.58
CA PHE A 137 6.05 16.55 8.74
C PHE A 137 5.49 16.41 10.16
N ALA A 138 5.35 15.19 10.66
CA ALA A 138 4.74 14.93 11.96
C ALA A 138 5.59 13.99 12.82
N PRO A 139 5.84 14.34 14.10
CA PRO A 139 6.63 13.51 14.98
C PRO A 139 5.89 12.24 15.40
N ALA A 140 6.66 11.17 15.67
CA ALA A 140 6.17 10.07 16.47
C ALA A 140 6.00 10.53 17.94
N ARG A 141 4.83 10.26 18.51
CA ARG A 141 4.48 10.68 19.89
C ARG A 141 5.09 9.78 20.95
N LYS A 142 5.54 8.58 20.56
CA LYS A 142 6.18 7.60 21.43
C LYS A 142 7.02 6.63 20.63
N VAL A 143 8.01 6.04 21.28
CA VAL A 143 8.78 4.92 20.75
C VAL A 143 7.97 3.64 20.99
N ALA A 144 7.62 2.93 19.93
CA ALA A 144 6.89 1.67 19.98
C ALA A 144 7.58 0.56 19.16
N SER A 145 8.78 0.84 18.61
CA SER A 145 9.60 -0.13 17.90
C SER A 145 10.15 -1.17 18.87
N LYS A 146 10.26 -2.41 18.39
CA LYS A 146 10.94 -3.50 19.07
C LYS A 146 12.44 -3.45 18.76
N PRO A 147 13.28 -4.11 19.58
CA PRO A 147 14.73 -4.21 19.34
C PRO A 147 15.07 -4.74 17.94
N ALA A 148 16.28 -4.40 17.46
CA ALA A 148 16.81 -4.95 16.22
C ALA A 148 16.77 -6.49 16.21
N GLY A 149 16.42 -7.08 15.08
CA GLY A 149 16.21 -8.52 14.93
C GLY A 149 14.76 -8.97 15.17
N GLU A 150 13.94 -8.18 15.84
CA GLU A 150 12.54 -8.49 16.09
C GLU A 150 11.60 -7.92 15.02
N TRP A 151 10.51 -8.63 14.73
CA TRP A 151 9.51 -8.19 13.78
C TRP A 151 8.59 -7.12 14.36
N ASN A 152 8.48 -6.01 13.67
CA ASN A 152 7.55 -4.93 13.91
C ASN A 152 6.38 -5.01 12.92
N LEU A 153 5.22 -4.47 13.30
CA LEU A 153 4.05 -4.32 12.44
C LEU A 153 3.66 -2.85 12.36
N TYR A 154 3.76 -2.29 11.17
CA TYR A 154 3.06 -1.05 10.83
C TYR A 154 1.64 -1.33 10.35
N GLU A 155 0.69 -0.56 10.86
CA GLU A 155 -0.62 -0.36 10.28
C GLU A 155 -0.78 1.13 9.94
N ILE A 156 -0.88 1.42 8.65
CA ILE A 156 -0.98 2.79 8.15
C ILE A 156 -2.37 2.95 7.53
N THR A 157 -3.22 3.76 8.15
CA THR A 157 -4.55 4.08 7.65
C THR A 157 -4.53 5.45 6.99
N VAL A 158 -5.02 5.53 5.76
CA VAL A 158 -5.11 6.76 4.97
C VAL A 158 -6.52 6.89 4.43
N ILE A 159 -7.22 7.96 4.81
CA ILE A 159 -8.55 8.31 4.31
C ILE A 159 -8.54 9.80 3.96
N GLY A 160 -8.79 10.12 2.68
CA GLY A 160 -8.59 11.49 2.20
C GLY A 160 -7.16 11.96 2.48
N GLN A 161 -7.00 13.05 3.22
CA GLN A 161 -5.69 13.57 3.65
C GLN A 161 -5.35 13.21 5.10
N HIS A 162 -6.21 12.42 5.77
CA HIS A 162 -5.98 11.99 7.14
C HIS A 162 -5.17 10.70 7.21
N TYR A 163 -4.05 10.73 7.94
CA TYR A 163 -3.09 9.63 8.09
C TYR A 163 -2.99 9.24 9.56
N VAL A 164 -3.18 7.96 9.84
CA VAL A 164 -2.94 7.36 11.16
C VAL A 164 -1.90 6.27 11.04
N VAL A 165 -0.83 6.37 11.83
CA VAL A 165 0.24 5.38 11.91
C VAL A 165 0.16 4.67 13.25
N GLU A 166 -0.02 3.36 13.19
CA GLU A 166 0.05 2.46 14.33
C GLU A 166 1.30 1.58 14.18
N LEU A 167 2.07 1.45 15.26
CA LEU A 167 3.25 0.58 15.35
C LEU A 167 3.06 -0.40 16.49
N ASN A 168 3.06 -1.69 16.19
CA ASN A 168 2.86 -2.77 17.16
C ASN A 168 1.57 -2.64 17.98
N GLY A 169 0.50 -2.13 17.37
CA GLY A 169 -0.80 -1.89 17.98
C GLY A 169 -0.94 -0.54 18.73
N GLU A 170 0.12 0.27 18.74
CA GLU A 170 0.13 1.58 19.39
C GLU A 170 0.01 2.71 18.35
N LYS A 171 -0.97 3.62 18.48
CA LYS A 171 -1.02 4.82 17.65
C LYS A 171 0.17 5.73 17.99
N VAL A 172 1.09 5.85 17.05
CA VAL A 172 2.32 6.66 17.22
C VAL A 172 2.25 8.01 16.53
N THR A 173 1.50 8.11 15.42
CA THR A 173 1.39 9.39 14.68
C THR A 173 -0.01 9.54 14.09
N GLU A 174 -0.46 10.78 14.06
CA GLU A 174 -1.66 11.23 13.37
C GLU A 174 -1.33 12.53 12.64
N PHE A 175 -1.69 12.63 11.37
CA PHE A 175 -1.23 13.71 10.50
C PHE A 175 -2.28 14.06 9.44
N GLU A 176 -2.45 15.36 9.18
CA GLU A 176 -3.22 15.88 8.05
C GLU A 176 -2.28 16.30 6.93
N GLY A 177 -2.39 15.60 5.79
CA GLY A 177 -1.60 15.87 4.60
C GLY A 177 -2.25 16.92 3.70
N GLN A 178 -1.49 17.30 2.65
CA GLN A 178 -1.95 18.26 1.63
C GLN A 178 -1.48 17.85 0.21
N ARG A 179 -0.85 16.66 0.10
CA ARG A 179 -0.37 16.11 -1.17
C ARG A 179 -1.48 15.33 -1.89
N GLY A 180 -1.15 14.64 -2.97
CA GLY A 180 -2.14 13.94 -3.81
C GLY A 180 -3.05 12.99 -3.04
N GLU A 181 -4.32 12.87 -3.48
CA GLU A 181 -5.32 12.00 -2.86
C GLU A 181 -5.18 10.52 -3.23
N GLU A 182 -4.33 10.20 -4.20
CA GLU A 182 -3.96 8.84 -4.59
C GLU A 182 -2.50 8.77 -5.01
N GLY A 183 -1.91 7.60 -4.90
CA GLY A 183 -0.52 7.40 -5.31
C GLY A 183 -0.05 5.98 -5.07
N TYR A 184 1.21 5.77 -5.40
CA TYR A 184 1.89 4.50 -5.25
C TYR A 184 2.38 4.28 -3.81
N ILE A 185 2.80 3.04 -3.54
CA ILE A 185 3.43 2.60 -2.29
C ILE A 185 4.84 2.14 -2.62
N GLY A 186 5.81 2.50 -1.77
CA GLY A 186 7.21 2.12 -1.90
C GLY A 186 7.86 1.76 -0.57
N LEU A 187 8.97 1.05 -0.67
CA LEU A 187 9.85 0.68 0.43
C LEU A 187 11.22 1.31 0.16
N GLN A 188 11.75 2.05 1.12
CA GLN A 188 13.04 2.72 0.97
C GLN A 188 14.19 1.73 1.14
N ASN A 189 15.22 1.88 0.31
CA ASN A 189 16.58 1.47 0.61
C ASN A 189 17.41 2.73 0.84
N HIS A 190 17.80 2.99 2.09
CA HIS A 190 18.36 4.28 2.46
C HIS A 190 19.86 4.43 2.11
N ASP A 191 20.66 3.42 2.47
CA ASP A 191 22.13 3.49 2.35
C ASP A 191 22.78 2.11 2.17
N ILE A 192 24.10 2.08 2.07
CA ILE A 192 24.86 0.86 1.80
C ILE A 192 24.90 -0.08 3.02
N VAL A 193 24.80 0.45 4.25
CA VAL A 193 24.95 -0.34 5.48
C VAL A 193 23.62 -0.77 6.08
N SER A 194 22.53 -0.06 5.76
CA SER A 194 21.21 -0.39 6.26
C SER A 194 20.67 -1.66 5.62
N ARG A 195 20.33 -2.63 6.45
CA ARG A 195 19.71 -3.87 6.02
C ARG A 195 18.37 -4.05 6.73
N VAL A 196 17.31 -3.86 5.95
CA VAL A 196 15.92 -3.89 6.43
C VAL A 196 15.17 -4.98 5.69
N PHE A 197 14.35 -5.71 6.43
CA PHE A 197 13.60 -6.87 6.00
C PHE A 197 12.11 -6.57 6.02
N PHE A 198 11.38 -6.97 4.96
CA PHE A 198 9.93 -6.85 4.88
C PHE A 198 9.33 -8.21 4.54
N LYS A 199 8.65 -8.82 5.52
CA LYS A 199 8.09 -10.17 5.37
C LYS A 199 6.70 -10.17 4.76
N SER A 200 5.90 -9.15 5.02
CA SER A 200 4.52 -9.07 4.58
C SER A 200 4.17 -7.64 4.22
N VAL A 201 3.69 -7.44 3.01
CA VAL A 201 3.11 -6.16 2.55
C VAL A 201 1.69 -6.43 2.08
N ARG A 202 0.69 -5.94 2.82
CA ARG A 202 -0.73 -6.17 2.56
C ARG A 202 -1.51 -4.88 2.60
N ILE A 203 -2.45 -4.74 1.71
CA ILE A 203 -3.32 -3.58 1.63
C ILE A 203 -4.79 -3.98 1.67
N LYS A 204 -5.60 -3.15 2.31
CA LYS A 204 -7.05 -3.20 2.27
C LYS A 204 -7.56 -1.85 1.80
N ARG A 205 -8.29 -1.82 0.67
CA ARG A 205 -8.94 -0.60 0.21
C ARG A 205 -10.08 -0.25 1.14
N LEU A 206 -10.19 1.04 1.41
CA LEU A 206 -11.28 1.62 2.18
C LEU A 206 -12.19 2.41 1.23
N HIS A 207 -13.46 2.57 1.61
CA HIS A 207 -14.40 3.42 0.90
C HIS A 207 -14.84 4.57 1.81
N PRO A 208 -15.22 5.72 1.25
CA PRO A 208 -15.85 6.78 2.01
C PRO A 208 -17.03 6.20 2.81
N GLY A 209 -16.98 6.35 4.14
CA GLY A 209 -18.01 5.81 5.04
C GLY A 209 -17.73 4.44 5.67
N SER A 210 -16.57 3.82 5.43
CA SER A 210 -16.15 2.61 6.16
C SER A 210 -15.36 3.00 7.42
N SER A 211 -16.05 3.49 8.43
CA SER A 211 -15.56 3.63 9.81
C SER A 211 -15.71 2.32 10.57
#